data_4195ee85c1b7af3f890deb882d1f5084
#
_entry.id   4195ee85c1b7af3f890deb882d1f5084
#
_cell.length_a   1.000
_cell.length_b   1.000
_cell.length_c   1.000
_cell.angle_alpha   90.00
_cell.angle_beta   90.00
_cell.angle_gamma   90.00
#
_symmetry.space_group_name_H-M   'P 1'
#
loop_
_entity.id
_entity.type
_entity.pdbx_description
1 polymer ?
#
loop_
_entity_poly.entity_id
_entity_poly.type
_entity_poly.pdbx_seq_one_letter_code
_entity_poly.pdbx_strand_id
1 'polypeptide(L)'
;MPWWDVYFDELYLRMHQAILTPDRTAKEIAGVMTLLRLRPGARILDLCCGQGRHAVPLARAGYKMTGLDRSAFMLACAQKAAGEAGVRVEWVQGDMRELPWQEQFDACVNLFTSFGYFEKEEENQQVLVQAYNALKPGGVFFLDVSNRDYYLLHLLPKAWRRRDQAYVLEQTSFDPITCRFTAIFTWVEDGREESLTHSVRHYTAPELVAMLRNAGFSSMDIYGSFDGSEFEIASERLIVLAHKQ
;
A
#
# COMPACT_ATOMS: atom_id res chain seq x y z
N MET A 1 5.29 -20.22 7.63
CA MET A 1 4.21 -19.40 7.02
C MET A 1 4.73 -17.97 7.00
N PRO A 2 4.70 -17.28 5.87
CA PRO A 2 5.12 -15.89 5.79
C PRO A 2 4.25 -14.99 6.69
N TRP A 3 4.81 -13.89 7.20
CA TRP A 3 4.09 -12.99 8.13
C TRP A 3 2.82 -12.39 7.50
N TRP A 4 2.82 -12.09 6.21
CA TRP A 4 1.67 -11.49 5.51
C TRP A 4 0.46 -12.41 5.34
N ASP A 5 0.60 -13.72 5.58
CA ASP A 5 -0.51 -14.67 5.55
C ASP A 5 -1.39 -14.59 6.81
N VAL A 6 -0.86 -14.04 7.91
CA VAL A 6 -1.53 -13.97 9.22
C VAL A 6 -1.69 -12.55 9.74
N TYR A 7 -1.01 -11.57 9.15
CA TYR A 7 -0.98 -10.20 9.64
C TYR A 7 -2.27 -9.41 9.34
N PHE A 8 -2.85 -9.60 8.16
CA PHE A 8 -3.99 -8.83 7.67
C PHE A 8 -5.31 -9.49 8.06
N ASP A 9 -5.71 -9.33 9.34
CA ASP A 9 -6.88 -9.92 9.99
C ASP A 9 -7.70 -8.86 10.77
N GLU A 10 -8.59 -9.31 11.64
CA GLU A 10 -9.39 -8.44 12.50
C GLU A 10 -8.53 -7.64 13.49
N LEU A 11 -7.49 -8.25 14.06
CA LEU A 11 -6.59 -7.59 15.00
C LEU A 11 -5.83 -6.44 14.32
N TYR A 12 -5.38 -6.65 13.06
CA TYR A 12 -4.78 -5.59 12.25
C TYR A 12 -5.74 -4.40 12.11
N LEU A 13 -7.00 -4.62 11.77
CA LEU A 13 -7.99 -3.54 11.61
C LEU A 13 -8.21 -2.79 12.93
N ARG A 14 -8.34 -3.49 14.05
CA ARG A 14 -8.47 -2.89 15.39
C ARG A 14 -7.27 -2.02 15.75
N MET A 15 -6.06 -2.52 15.56
CA MET A 15 -4.81 -1.80 15.87
C MET A 15 -4.63 -0.55 15.01
N HIS A 16 -5.03 -0.59 13.73
CA HIS A 16 -4.79 0.48 12.77
C HIS A 16 -5.97 1.45 12.59
N GLN A 17 -7.12 1.19 13.20
CA GLN A 17 -8.35 2.01 13.05
C GLN A 17 -8.10 3.52 13.24
N ALA A 18 -7.28 3.91 14.20
CA ALA A 18 -6.98 5.32 14.45
C ALA A 18 -5.97 5.94 13.46
N ILE A 19 -5.31 5.12 12.64
CA ILE A 19 -4.41 5.56 11.58
C ILE A 19 -5.17 5.62 10.25
N LEU A 20 -6.07 4.67 10.03
CA LEU A 20 -6.87 4.52 8.81
C LEU A 20 -8.17 5.36 8.88
N THR A 21 -8.03 6.64 9.22
CA THR A 21 -9.19 7.53 9.41
C THR A 21 -9.85 7.91 8.07
N PRO A 22 -11.17 8.26 8.09
CA PRO A 22 -11.85 8.77 6.91
C PRO A 22 -11.18 10.01 6.31
N ASP A 23 -10.72 10.95 7.15
CA ASP A 23 -10.06 12.19 6.71
C ASP A 23 -8.73 11.90 6.00
N ARG A 24 -7.93 10.98 6.54
CA ARG A 24 -6.71 10.52 5.90
C ARG A 24 -7.03 9.90 4.54
N THR A 25 -7.99 9.00 4.50
CA THR A 25 -8.43 8.35 3.25
C THR A 25 -8.88 9.37 2.22
N ALA A 26 -9.67 10.38 2.62
CA ALA A 26 -10.14 11.42 1.71
C ALA A 26 -8.97 12.22 1.10
N LYS A 27 -7.96 12.57 1.89
CA LYS A 27 -6.73 13.25 1.42
C LYS A 27 -5.94 12.38 0.44
N GLU A 28 -5.74 11.11 0.76
CA GLU A 28 -5.03 10.16 -0.10
C GLU A 28 -5.76 9.99 -1.45
N ILE A 29 -7.09 9.84 -1.44
CA ILE A 29 -7.91 9.72 -2.65
C ILE A 29 -7.85 11.00 -3.50
N ALA A 30 -7.98 12.17 -2.88
CA ALA A 30 -7.86 13.44 -3.61
C ALA A 30 -6.49 13.57 -4.30
N GLY A 31 -5.42 13.15 -3.60
CA GLY A 31 -4.07 13.13 -4.16
C GLY A 31 -3.92 12.14 -5.32
N VAL A 32 -4.38 10.91 -5.17
CA VAL A 32 -4.38 9.90 -6.24
C VAL A 32 -5.09 10.44 -7.49
N MET A 33 -6.28 11.01 -7.34
CA MET A 33 -7.04 11.57 -8.45
C MET A 33 -6.32 12.76 -9.12
N THR A 34 -5.74 13.65 -8.32
CA THR A 34 -5.04 14.85 -8.79
C THR A 34 -3.76 14.49 -9.54
N LEU A 35 -2.99 13.52 -9.04
CA LEU A 35 -1.71 13.14 -9.61
C LEU A 35 -1.88 12.24 -10.84
N LEU A 36 -2.82 11.30 -10.82
CA LEU A 36 -3.09 10.42 -11.96
C LEU A 36 -3.79 11.12 -13.13
N ARG A 37 -4.61 12.16 -12.88
CA ARG A 37 -5.34 12.95 -13.89
C ARG A 37 -6.14 12.09 -14.89
N LEU A 38 -6.68 10.97 -14.41
CA LEU A 38 -7.44 10.06 -15.26
C LEU A 38 -8.86 10.57 -15.51
N ARG A 39 -9.43 10.22 -16.66
CA ARG A 39 -10.81 10.51 -16.99
C ARG A 39 -11.77 9.59 -16.21
N PRO A 40 -12.98 10.03 -15.86
CA PRO A 40 -14.00 9.14 -15.33
C PRO A 40 -14.21 7.92 -16.25
N GLY A 41 -14.43 6.76 -15.66
CA GLY A 41 -14.54 5.49 -16.38
C GLY A 41 -13.22 4.81 -16.70
N ALA A 42 -12.06 5.42 -16.38
CA ALA A 42 -10.76 4.74 -16.46
C ALA A 42 -10.75 3.48 -15.57
N ARG A 43 -10.03 2.45 -16.02
CA ARG A 43 -9.87 1.18 -15.31
C ARG A 43 -8.64 1.25 -14.42
N ILE A 44 -8.83 1.07 -13.12
CA ILE A 44 -7.75 1.13 -12.13
C ILE A 44 -7.66 -0.21 -11.38
N LEU A 45 -6.44 -0.76 -11.28
CA LEU A 45 -6.12 -1.87 -10.41
C LEU A 45 -5.62 -1.32 -9.06
N ASP A 46 -6.27 -1.69 -7.96
CA ASP A 46 -5.77 -1.46 -6.59
C ASP A 46 -5.07 -2.74 -6.13
N LEU A 47 -3.74 -2.70 -6.15
CA LEU A 47 -2.87 -3.83 -5.85
C LEU A 47 -2.56 -3.88 -4.36
N CYS A 48 -2.97 -4.95 -3.68
CA CYS A 48 -3.05 -5.07 -2.22
C CYS A 48 -4.11 -4.14 -1.62
N CYS A 49 -5.34 -4.25 -2.12
CA CYS A 49 -6.44 -3.33 -1.83
C CYS A 49 -6.98 -3.40 -0.38
N GLY A 50 -6.60 -4.41 0.40
CA GLY A 50 -7.06 -4.62 1.77
C GLY A 50 -8.60 -4.64 1.88
N GLN A 51 -9.13 -3.92 2.88
CA GLN A 51 -10.56 -3.75 3.09
C GLN A 51 -11.23 -2.76 2.12
N GLY A 52 -10.59 -2.41 1.00
CA GLY A 52 -11.15 -1.55 -0.04
C GLY A 52 -11.14 -0.06 0.31
N ARG A 53 -10.33 0.37 1.25
CA ARG A 53 -10.25 1.74 1.76
C ARG A 53 -10.03 2.78 0.65
N HIS A 54 -9.26 2.46 -0.39
CA HIS A 54 -9.03 3.31 -1.54
C HIS A 54 -9.95 2.94 -2.73
N ALA A 55 -10.11 1.64 -3.00
CA ALA A 55 -10.91 1.18 -4.14
C ALA A 55 -12.37 1.65 -4.09
N VAL A 56 -13.01 1.60 -2.91
CA VAL A 56 -14.42 2.00 -2.76
C VAL A 56 -14.65 3.49 -3.05
N PRO A 57 -13.90 4.45 -2.47
CA PRO A 57 -14.07 5.86 -2.81
C PRO A 57 -13.68 6.19 -4.26
N LEU A 58 -12.67 5.53 -4.84
CA LEU A 58 -12.32 5.71 -6.26
C LEU A 58 -13.46 5.21 -7.17
N ALA A 59 -14.12 4.09 -6.82
CA ALA A 59 -15.31 3.65 -7.53
C ALA A 59 -16.46 4.65 -7.43
N ARG A 60 -16.67 5.27 -6.26
CA ARG A 60 -17.66 6.37 -6.09
C ARG A 60 -17.33 7.60 -6.93
N ALA A 61 -16.05 7.87 -7.17
CA ALA A 61 -15.59 8.94 -8.06
C ALA A 61 -15.77 8.61 -9.55
N GLY A 62 -16.30 7.42 -9.89
CA GLY A 62 -16.63 7.02 -11.25
C GLY A 62 -15.55 6.20 -11.98
N TYR A 63 -14.52 5.75 -11.30
CA TYR A 63 -13.53 4.83 -11.87
C TYR A 63 -14.02 3.38 -11.87
N LYS A 64 -13.58 2.59 -12.84
CA LYS A 64 -13.82 1.14 -12.89
C LYS A 64 -12.71 0.42 -12.11
N MET A 65 -13.04 0.04 -10.88
CA MET A 65 -12.06 -0.51 -9.96
C MET A 65 -12.01 -2.03 -10.01
N THR A 66 -10.79 -2.57 -10.02
CA THR A 66 -10.47 -3.96 -9.67
C THR A 66 -9.55 -3.93 -8.47
N GLY A 67 -9.90 -4.63 -7.39
CA GLY A 67 -9.07 -4.76 -6.19
C GLY A 67 -8.50 -6.17 -6.10
N LEU A 68 -7.20 -6.31 -5.95
CA LEU A 68 -6.54 -7.58 -5.68
C LEU A 68 -5.95 -7.56 -4.27
N ASP A 69 -6.23 -8.59 -3.50
CA ASP A 69 -5.60 -8.82 -2.20
C ASP A 69 -5.44 -10.33 -1.95
N ARG A 70 -4.46 -10.69 -1.13
CA ARG A 70 -4.22 -12.08 -0.74
C ARG A 70 -5.17 -12.54 0.37
N SER A 71 -5.55 -11.64 1.28
CA SER A 71 -6.39 -11.94 2.44
C SER A 71 -7.86 -12.04 2.04
N ALA A 72 -8.43 -13.25 2.15
CA ALA A 72 -9.86 -13.46 1.97
C ALA A 72 -10.70 -12.67 2.99
N PHE A 73 -10.17 -12.50 4.23
CA PHE A 73 -10.81 -11.70 5.27
C PHE A 73 -10.92 -10.22 4.85
N MET A 74 -9.82 -9.63 4.36
CA MET A 74 -9.81 -8.26 3.88
C MET A 74 -10.75 -8.05 2.70
N LEU A 75 -10.77 -8.98 1.75
CA LEU A 75 -11.69 -8.92 0.61
C LEU A 75 -13.15 -9.02 1.03
N ALA A 76 -13.49 -9.82 2.04
CA ALA A 76 -14.85 -9.86 2.59
C ALA A 76 -15.25 -8.51 3.21
N CYS A 77 -14.33 -7.85 3.93
CA CYS A 77 -14.54 -6.49 4.43
C CYS A 77 -14.72 -5.47 3.29
N ALA A 78 -13.92 -5.58 2.23
CA ALA A 78 -14.00 -4.72 1.05
C ALA A 78 -15.33 -4.88 0.30
N GLN A 79 -15.81 -6.12 0.12
CA GLN A 79 -17.10 -6.41 -0.50
C GLN A 79 -18.25 -5.80 0.29
N LYS A 80 -18.22 -5.93 1.63
CA LYS A 80 -19.20 -5.32 2.52
C LYS A 80 -19.18 -3.78 2.38
N ALA A 81 -18.02 -3.16 2.44
CA ALA A 81 -17.87 -1.71 2.30
C ALA A 81 -18.37 -1.20 0.94
N ALA A 82 -18.10 -1.91 -0.15
CA ALA A 82 -18.60 -1.57 -1.49
C ALA A 82 -20.13 -1.67 -1.57
N GLY A 83 -20.73 -2.72 -0.97
CA GLY A 83 -22.17 -2.88 -0.88
C GLY A 83 -22.85 -1.76 -0.10
N GLU A 84 -22.32 -1.37 1.05
CA GLU A 84 -22.79 -0.25 1.87
C GLU A 84 -22.66 1.10 1.14
N ALA A 85 -21.61 1.26 0.34
CA ALA A 85 -21.40 2.46 -0.48
C ALA A 85 -22.21 2.48 -1.78
N GLY A 86 -22.88 1.40 -2.16
CA GLY A 86 -23.66 1.28 -3.39
C GLY A 86 -22.81 1.31 -4.67
N VAL A 87 -21.55 0.88 -4.60
CA VAL A 87 -20.63 0.85 -5.75
C VAL A 87 -20.25 -0.56 -6.16
N ARG A 88 -19.79 -0.72 -7.41
CA ARG A 88 -19.27 -1.98 -7.92
C ARG A 88 -17.76 -1.92 -8.03
N VAL A 89 -17.10 -2.91 -7.46
CA VAL A 89 -15.66 -3.16 -7.59
C VAL A 89 -15.50 -4.66 -7.88
N GLU A 90 -14.63 -4.98 -8.80
CA GLU A 90 -14.21 -6.37 -9.06
C GLU A 90 -13.16 -6.75 -8.00
N TRP A 91 -13.47 -7.78 -7.19
CA TRP A 91 -12.56 -8.24 -6.15
C TRP A 91 -11.94 -9.57 -6.55
N VAL A 92 -10.61 -9.65 -6.49
CA VAL A 92 -9.85 -10.84 -6.87
C VAL A 92 -8.93 -11.23 -5.72
N GLN A 93 -9.05 -12.47 -5.26
CA GLN A 93 -8.08 -13.03 -4.33
C GLN A 93 -6.87 -13.53 -5.11
N GLY A 94 -5.67 -13.01 -4.80
CA GLY A 94 -4.47 -13.36 -5.53
C GLY A 94 -3.18 -12.85 -4.91
N ASP A 95 -2.07 -13.25 -5.50
CA ASP A 95 -0.73 -12.80 -5.13
C ASP A 95 -0.28 -11.70 -6.08
N MET A 96 0.26 -10.61 -5.53
CA MET A 96 0.75 -9.49 -6.35
C MET A 96 1.95 -9.86 -7.26
N ARG A 97 2.59 -11.03 -7.04
CA ARG A 97 3.66 -11.56 -7.89
C ARG A 97 3.13 -12.27 -9.14
N GLU A 98 1.81 -12.54 -9.20
CA GLU A 98 1.19 -13.34 -10.27
C GLU A 98 -0.15 -12.72 -10.67
N LEU A 99 -0.12 -11.70 -11.53
CA LEU A 99 -1.33 -11.03 -11.99
C LEU A 99 -1.85 -11.66 -13.29
N PRO A 100 -3.17 -11.96 -13.36
CA PRO A 100 -3.74 -12.61 -14.56
C PRO A 100 -4.00 -11.64 -15.72
N TRP A 101 -3.64 -10.36 -15.57
CA TRP A 101 -3.98 -9.31 -16.53
C TRP A 101 -2.80 -8.88 -17.38
N GLN A 102 -3.08 -8.61 -18.65
CA GLN A 102 -2.16 -8.04 -19.62
C GLN A 102 -2.82 -6.82 -20.27
N GLU A 103 -2.19 -5.65 -20.17
CA GLU A 103 -2.61 -4.41 -20.82
C GLU A 103 -4.09 -4.04 -20.63
N GLN A 104 -4.61 -4.20 -19.39
CA GLN A 104 -6.02 -3.97 -19.11
C GLN A 104 -6.33 -2.66 -18.39
N PHE A 105 -5.38 -2.12 -17.65
CA PHE A 105 -5.60 -1.00 -16.76
C PHE A 105 -4.98 0.30 -17.28
N ASP A 106 -5.69 1.40 -17.08
CA ASP A 106 -5.19 2.74 -17.36
C ASP A 106 -4.26 3.22 -16.23
N ALA A 107 -4.49 2.73 -15.01
CA ALA A 107 -3.56 2.86 -13.89
C ALA A 107 -3.55 1.61 -13.00
N CYS A 108 -2.43 1.41 -12.31
CA CYS A 108 -2.30 0.50 -11.17
C CYS A 108 -1.86 1.32 -9.97
N VAL A 109 -2.49 1.13 -8.81
CA VAL A 109 -2.09 1.79 -7.56
C VAL A 109 -1.64 0.74 -6.55
N ASN A 110 -0.55 1.00 -5.84
CA ASN A 110 -0.11 0.23 -4.68
C ASN A 110 0.17 1.21 -3.56
N LEU A 111 -0.68 1.23 -2.57
CA LEU A 111 -0.76 2.30 -1.59
C LEU A 111 -0.48 1.80 -0.17
N PHE A 112 -0.15 2.74 0.72
CA PHE A 112 0.07 2.50 2.14
C PHE A 112 1.19 1.48 2.43
N THR A 113 2.29 1.56 1.69
CA THR A 113 3.48 0.71 1.87
C THR A 113 3.19 -0.78 1.70
N SER A 114 2.39 -1.12 0.69
CA SER A 114 2.11 -2.52 0.32
C SER A 114 3.17 -3.11 -0.63
N PHE A 115 4.40 -2.61 -0.58
CA PHE A 115 5.55 -3.05 -1.37
C PHE A 115 6.76 -3.29 -0.47
N GLY A 116 7.62 -4.26 -0.83
CA GLY A 116 8.81 -4.62 -0.04
C GLY A 116 8.57 -5.75 0.96
N TYR A 117 7.50 -6.52 0.82
CA TYR A 117 7.15 -7.60 1.74
C TYR A 117 8.09 -8.79 1.65
N PHE A 118 8.54 -9.14 0.43
CA PHE A 118 9.28 -10.37 0.19
C PHE A 118 10.74 -10.26 0.64
N GLU A 119 11.28 -11.39 1.10
CA GLU A 119 12.68 -11.46 1.53
C GLU A 119 13.63 -11.42 0.35
N LYS A 120 13.25 -12.08 -0.76
CA LYS A 120 14.03 -12.09 -1.99
C LYS A 120 13.73 -10.87 -2.84
N GLU A 121 14.77 -10.16 -3.25
CA GLU A 121 14.64 -8.95 -4.06
C GLU A 121 13.99 -9.23 -5.41
N GLU A 122 14.24 -10.41 -5.98
CA GLU A 122 13.66 -10.86 -7.24
C GLU A 122 12.13 -10.95 -7.15
N GLU A 123 11.58 -11.30 -5.97
CA GLU A 123 10.13 -11.35 -5.76
C GLU A 123 9.53 -9.95 -5.68
N ASN A 124 10.22 -8.98 -5.08
CA ASN A 124 9.81 -7.57 -5.08
C ASN A 124 9.91 -6.99 -6.51
N GLN A 125 10.97 -7.33 -7.25
CA GLN A 125 11.11 -6.94 -8.66
C GLN A 125 9.98 -7.54 -9.53
N GLN A 126 9.58 -8.79 -9.27
CA GLN A 126 8.49 -9.46 -9.96
C GLN A 126 7.16 -8.70 -9.83
N VAL A 127 6.86 -8.14 -8.66
CA VAL A 127 5.66 -7.30 -8.45
C VAL A 127 5.62 -6.12 -9.43
N LEU A 128 6.75 -5.43 -9.60
CA LEU A 128 6.83 -4.28 -10.51
C LEU A 128 6.67 -4.70 -11.98
N VAL A 129 7.23 -5.85 -12.36
CA VAL A 129 7.05 -6.44 -13.69
C VAL A 129 5.57 -6.79 -13.93
N GLN A 130 4.89 -7.37 -12.93
CA GLN A 130 3.48 -7.69 -13.03
C GLN A 130 2.60 -6.43 -13.15
N ALA A 131 2.88 -5.41 -12.36
CA ALA A 131 2.19 -4.11 -12.47
C ALA A 131 2.39 -3.49 -13.87
N TYR A 132 3.62 -3.51 -14.40
CA TYR A 132 3.93 -3.05 -15.75
C TYR A 132 3.12 -3.81 -16.82
N ASN A 133 3.08 -5.14 -16.72
CA ASN A 133 2.36 -5.98 -17.69
C ASN A 133 0.85 -5.75 -17.64
N ALA A 134 0.29 -5.53 -16.47
CA ALA A 134 -1.14 -5.27 -16.30
C ALA A 134 -1.59 -3.91 -16.87
N LEU A 135 -0.67 -2.95 -17.00
CA LEU A 135 -0.94 -1.62 -17.54
C LEU A 135 -0.99 -1.62 -19.05
N LYS A 136 -1.91 -0.84 -19.63
CA LYS A 136 -1.94 -0.51 -21.04
C LYS A 136 -0.72 0.33 -21.44
N PRO A 137 -0.34 0.39 -22.73
CA PRO A 137 0.52 1.46 -23.23
C PRO A 137 -0.04 2.83 -22.85
N GLY A 138 0.81 3.72 -22.35
CA GLY A 138 0.41 5.01 -21.76
C GLY A 138 -0.16 4.94 -20.36
N GLY A 139 -0.22 3.77 -19.75
CA GLY A 139 -0.69 3.58 -18.36
C GLY A 139 0.31 4.03 -17.31
N VAL A 140 -0.15 4.24 -16.09
CA VAL A 140 0.64 4.77 -14.97
C VAL A 140 0.57 3.84 -13.76
N PHE A 141 1.72 3.52 -13.17
CA PHE A 141 1.81 2.87 -11.86
C PHE A 141 2.05 3.91 -10.78
N PHE A 142 1.12 4.00 -9.83
CA PHE A 142 1.21 4.84 -8.64
C PHE A 142 1.68 3.99 -7.47
N LEU A 143 2.92 4.18 -7.03
CA LEU A 143 3.51 3.48 -5.90
C LEU A 143 3.68 4.45 -4.74
N ASP A 144 3.05 4.16 -3.59
CA ASP A 144 3.16 4.93 -2.35
C ASP A 144 3.76 4.07 -1.24
N VAL A 145 4.96 4.43 -0.83
CA VAL A 145 5.68 3.75 0.27
C VAL A 145 6.16 4.75 1.32
N SER A 146 6.49 4.25 2.48
CA SER A 146 7.16 5.04 3.52
C SER A 146 8.54 5.50 3.03
N ASN A 147 8.87 6.77 3.26
CA ASN A 147 10.23 7.25 3.04
C ASN A 147 11.16 6.63 4.09
N ARG A 148 12.09 5.79 3.63
CA ARG A 148 13.07 5.10 4.50
C ARG A 148 13.83 6.08 5.40
N ASP A 149 14.30 7.19 4.81
CA ASP A 149 15.19 8.11 5.51
C ASP A 149 14.44 8.91 6.58
N TYR A 150 13.19 9.31 6.31
CA TYR A 150 12.30 9.90 7.30
C TYR A 150 12.07 8.94 8.48
N TYR A 151 11.75 7.68 8.20
CA TYR A 151 11.50 6.69 9.25
C TYR A 151 12.74 6.40 10.09
N LEU A 152 13.95 6.40 9.49
CA LEU A 152 15.20 6.24 10.23
C LEU A 152 15.47 7.42 11.17
N LEU A 153 15.22 8.65 10.73
CA LEU A 153 15.39 9.85 11.55
C LEU A 153 14.43 9.91 12.73
N HIS A 154 13.25 9.29 12.60
CA HIS A 154 12.18 9.32 13.58
C HIS A 154 11.93 7.95 14.23
N LEU A 155 12.86 7.00 14.09
CA LEU A 155 12.72 5.65 14.63
C LEU A 155 12.62 5.69 16.16
N LEU A 156 11.49 5.23 16.67
CA LEU A 156 11.26 5.00 18.09
C LEU A 156 11.29 3.47 18.32
N PRO A 157 12.37 2.93 18.94
CA PRO A 157 12.49 1.48 19.15
C PRO A 157 11.36 0.89 19.99
N LYS A 158 10.78 1.68 20.87
CA LYS A 158 9.63 1.31 21.70
C LYS A 158 8.69 2.47 21.83
N ALA A 159 7.41 2.21 21.60
CA ALA A 159 6.33 3.17 21.80
C ALA A 159 5.12 2.45 22.38
N TRP A 160 4.21 3.20 22.95
CA TRP A 160 2.91 2.67 23.36
C TRP A 160 1.85 3.75 23.20
N ARG A 161 0.62 3.30 23.02
CA ARG A 161 -0.54 4.19 22.99
C ARG A 161 -1.76 3.51 23.60
N ARG A 162 -2.60 4.31 24.25
CA ARG A 162 -3.88 3.82 24.78
C ARG A 162 -4.94 3.87 23.68
N ARG A 163 -5.78 2.85 23.64
CA ARG A 163 -6.94 2.70 22.77
C ARG A 163 -8.12 2.25 23.61
N ASP A 164 -9.01 3.16 23.95
CA ASP A 164 -10.13 2.89 24.84
C ASP A 164 -9.67 2.22 26.16
N GLN A 165 -9.96 0.93 26.33
CA GLN A 165 -9.53 0.12 27.49
C GLN A 165 -8.27 -0.70 27.22
N ALA A 166 -7.77 -0.69 25.97
CA ALA A 166 -6.60 -1.44 25.58
C ALA A 166 -5.34 -0.57 25.47
N TYR A 167 -4.20 -1.24 25.45
CA TYR A 167 -2.91 -0.64 25.11
C TYR A 167 -2.35 -1.31 23.85
N VAL A 168 -1.80 -0.50 22.95
CA VAL A 168 -0.99 -0.99 21.84
C VAL A 168 0.47 -0.70 22.15
N LEU A 169 1.25 -1.74 22.36
CA LEU A 169 2.70 -1.66 22.52
C LEU A 169 3.32 -1.87 21.14
N GLU A 170 4.34 -1.07 20.82
CA GLU A 170 5.04 -1.14 19.56
C GLU A 170 6.54 -1.30 19.83
N GLN A 171 7.16 -2.30 19.20
CA GLN A 171 8.59 -2.49 19.17
C GLN A 171 9.05 -2.47 17.72
N THR A 172 9.91 -1.52 17.37
CA THR A 172 10.39 -1.34 16.00
C THR A 172 11.91 -1.46 15.94
N SER A 173 12.40 -2.17 14.94
CA SER A 173 13.81 -2.30 14.65
C SER A 173 14.08 -2.12 13.16
N PHE A 174 15.30 -1.71 12.83
CA PHE A 174 15.77 -1.60 11.46
C PHE A 174 17.09 -2.34 11.29
N ASP A 175 17.14 -3.20 10.28
CA ASP A 175 18.38 -3.87 9.86
C ASP A 175 19.00 -3.06 8.70
N PRO A 176 20.18 -2.42 8.90
CA PRO A 176 20.81 -1.60 7.87
C PRO A 176 21.39 -2.40 6.71
N ILE A 177 21.60 -3.72 6.87
CA ILE A 177 22.16 -4.58 5.82
C ILE A 177 21.07 -4.95 4.81
N THR A 178 19.90 -5.35 5.31
CA THR A 178 18.76 -5.75 4.48
C THR A 178 17.78 -4.61 4.22
N CYS A 179 17.98 -3.44 4.86
CA CYS A 179 17.08 -2.28 4.83
C CYS A 179 15.64 -2.64 5.23
N ARG A 180 15.47 -3.57 6.18
CA ARG A 180 14.14 -4.00 6.63
C ARG A 180 13.76 -3.38 7.96
N PHE A 181 12.58 -2.79 7.98
CA PHE A 181 11.88 -2.42 9.21
C PHE A 181 11.07 -3.62 9.68
N THR A 182 11.28 -4.01 10.94
CA THR A 182 10.46 -5.02 11.60
C THR A 182 9.72 -4.34 12.76
N ALA A 183 8.41 -4.46 12.80
CA ALA A 183 7.60 -3.98 13.90
C ALA A 183 6.77 -5.12 14.51
N ILE A 184 6.74 -5.15 15.83
CA ILE A 184 5.89 -6.02 16.64
C ILE A 184 4.88 -5.11 17.34
N PHE A 185 3.61 -5.32 17.02
CA PHE A 185 2.50 -4.65 17.70
C PHE A 185 1.85 -5.64 18.65
N THR A 186 1.73 -5.27 19.92
CA THR A 186 1.05 -6.08 20.91
C THR A 186 -0.18 -5.33 21.44
N TRP A 187 -1.35 -5.92 21.24
CA TRP A 187 -2.61 -5.48 21.82
C TRP A 187 -2.75 -6.09 23.22
N VAL A 188 -2.95 -5.24 24.22
CA VAL A 188 -3.11 -5.67 25.60
C VAL A 188 -4.47 -5.17 26.10
N GLU A 189 -5.39 -6.07 26.41
CA GLU A 189 -6.74 -5.79 26.90
C GLU A 189 -7.18 -6.85 27.89
N ASP A 190 -7.71 -6.46 29.04
CA ASP A 190 -8.20 -7.36 30.10
C ASP A 190 -7.22 -8.48 30.51
N GLY A 191 -5.92 -8.17 30.53
CA GLY A 191 -4.86 -9.12 30.88
C GLY A 191 -4.53 -10.14 29.78
N ARG A 192 -5.07 -9.99 28.58
CA ARG A 192 -4.75 -10.78 27.41
C ARG A 192 -3.82 -10.00 26.47
N GLU A 193 -2.94 -10.72 25.82
CA GLU A 193 -1.99 -10.17 24.85
C GLU A 193 -2.14 -10.88 23.52
N GLU A 194 -2.27 -10.10 22.45
CA GLU A 194 -2.26 -10.57 21.07
C GLU A 194 -1.24 -9.76 20.27
N SER A 195 -0.41 -10.42 19.48
CA SER A 195 0.68 -9.74 18.77
C SER A 195 0.65 -10.01 17.27
N LEU A 196 0.96 -8.95 16.51
CA LEU A 196 1.20 -9.02 15.07
C LEU A 196 2.63 -8.55 14.78
N THR A 197 3.29 -9.26 13.90
CA THR A 197 4.64 -8.90 13.46
C THR A 197 4.65 -8.70 11.95
N HIS A 198 5.24 -7.61 11.48
CA HIS A 198 5.55 -7.44 10.07
C HIS A 198 7.01 -7.06 9.86
N SER A 199 7.54 -7.38 8.68
CA SER A 199 8.88 -7.02 8.27
C SER A 199 8.85 -6.58 6.81
N VAL A 200 9.12 -5.31 6.55
CA VAL A 200 9.02 -4.70 5.22
C VAL A 200 10.36 -4.06 4.85
N ARG A 201 10.85 -4.35 3.64
CA ARG A 201 12.01 -3.66 3.10
C ARG A 201 11.61 -2.24 2.70
N HIS A 202 12.32 -1.25 3.22
CA HIS A 202 12.16 0.14 2.84
C HIS A 202 13.24 0.52 1.83
N TYR A 203 12.80 1.10 0.74
CA TYR A 203 13.62 1.50 -0.38
C TYR A 203 13.93 2.99 -0.34
N THR A 204 15.09 3.37 -0.88
CA THR A 204 15.38 4.75 -1.27
C THR A 204 14.75 5.09 -2.62
N ALA A 205 14.58 6.36 -2.92
CA ALA A 205 14.09 6.79 -4.23
C ALA A 205 14.97 6.29 -5.40
N PRO A 206 16.32 6.35 -5.36
CA PRO A 206 17.16 5.79 -6.41
C PRO A 206 17.00 4.28 -6.60
N GLU A 207 16.83 3.49 -5.53
CA GLU A 207 16.59 2.05 -5.62
C GLU A 207 15.27 1.77 -6.33
N LEU A 208 14.17 2.43 -5.94
CA LEU A 208 12.87 2.26 -6.60
C LEU A 208 12.91 2.68 -8.07
N VAL A 209 13.56 3.80 -8.39
CA VAL A 209 13.73 4.24 -9.79
C VAL A 209 14.47 3.19 -10.61
N ALA A 210 15.54 2.59 -10.08
CA ALA A 210 16.29 1.54 -10.76
C ALA A 210 15.42 0.28 -10.98
N MET A 211 14.68 -0.15 -9.96
CA MET A 211 13.79 -1.31 -10.04
C MET A 211 12.64 -1.08 -11.03
N LEU A 212 12.04 0.11 -11.04
CA LEU A 212 10.97 0.46 -11.98
C LEU A 212 11.48 0.49 -13.43
N ARG A 213 12.68 1.03 -13.66
CA ARG A 213 13.34 0.96 -14.99
C ARG A 213 13.58 -0.49 -15.43
N ASN A 214 14.06 -1.34 -14.52
CA ASN A 214 14.27 -2.77 -14.80
C ASN A 214 12.95 -3.49 -15.09
N ALA A 215 11.81 -3.02 -14.58
CA ALA A 215 10.49 -3.54 -14.89
C ALA A 215 9.94 -3.06 -16.25
N GLY A 216 10.57 -2.04 -16.89
CA GLY A 216 10.19 -1.53 -18.21
C GLY A 216 9.59 -0.11 -18.20
N PHE A 217 9.39 0.52 -17.05
CA PHE A 217 8.87 1.88 -16.99
C PHE A 217 9.87 2.90 -17.57
N SER A 218 9.39 3.85 -18.36
CA SER A 218 10.23 4.78 -19.13
C SER A 218 10.60 6.05 -18.39
N SER A 219 9.66 6.58 -17.58
CA SER A 219 9.85 7.79 -16.79
C SER A 219 9.15 7.69 -15.45
N MET A 220 9.62 8.48 -14.48
CA MET A 220 9.09 8.52 -13.12
C MET A 220 8.99 9.97 -12.65
N ASP A 221 7.82 10.33 -12.08
CA ASP A 221 7.64 11.54 -11.28
C ASP A 221 7.66 11.15 -9.80
N ILE A 222 8.36 11.91 -8.97
CA ILE A 222 8.56 11.59 -7.54
C ILE A 222 8.01 12.73 -6.68
N TYR A 223 7.21 12.37 -5.67
CA TYR A 223 6.57 13.30 -4.76
C TYR A 223 6.76 12.86 -3.30
N GLY A 224 6.77 13.85 -2.39
CA GLY A 224 6.89 13.65 -0.95
C GLY A 224 5.56 13.44 -0.23
N SER A 225 4.45 13.78 -0.87
CA SER A 225 3.11 13.70 -0.30
C SER A 225 2.04 13.57 -1.40
N PHE A 226 0.81 13.22 -0.99
CA PHE A 226 -0.36 13.12 -1.86
C PHE A 226 -0.82 14.47 -2.44
N ASP A 227 -0.37 15.60 -1.89
CA ASP A 227 -0.66 16.94 -2.44
C ASP A 227 0.25 17.31 -3.63
N GLY A 228 1.19 16.42 -3.99
CA GLY A 228 2.13 16.63 -5.08
C GLY A 228 3.34 17.48 -4.71
N SER A 229 3.58 17.72 -3.42
CA SER A 229 4.79 18.41 -2.96
C SER A 229 6.05 17.64 -3.32
N GLU A 230 7.16 18.38 -3.50
CA GLU A 230 8.47 17.83 -3.84
C GLU A 230 8.94 16.83 -2.78
N PHE A 231 9.64 15.78 -3.24
CA PHE A 231 10.20 14.77 -2.34
C PHE A 231 11.47 15.30 -1.69
N GLU A 232 11.48 15.29 -0.38
CA GLU A 232 12.60 15.69 0.46
C GLU A 232 12.91 14.63 1.52
N ILE A 233 14.05 14.73 2.19
CA ILE A 233 14.41 13.80 3.28
C ILE A 233 13.39 13.83 4.43
N ALA A 234 12.74 14.96 4.66
CA ALA A 234 11.72 15.17 5.68
C ALA A 234 10.31 14.74 5.24
N SER A 235 10.11 14.31 4.00
CA SER A 235 8.83 13.79 3.52
C SER A 235 8.51 12.47 4.20
N GLU A 236 7.30 12.31 4.74
CA GLU A 236 6.87 11.03 5.35
C GLU A 236 6.69 9.92 4.31
N ARG A 237 6.35 10.31 3.07
CA ARG A 237 6.06 9.36 1.98
C ARG A 237 7.09 9.50 0.86
N LEU A 238 7.25 8.43 0.14
CA LEU A 238 7.90 8.39 -1.16
C LEU A 238 6.84 7.87 -2.14
N ILE A 239 6.34 8.78 -2.96
CA ILE A 239 5.32 8.50 -3.98
C ILE A 239 5.99 8.56 -5.34
N VAL A 240 5.86 7.49 -6.12
CA VAL A 240 6.42 7.40 -7.47
C VAL A 240 5.31 7.13 -8.46
N LEU A 241 5.17 7.98 -9.47
CA LEU A 241 4.36 7.71 -10.65
C LEU A 241 5.28 7.21 -11.76
N ALA A 242 5.14 5.95 -12.11
CA ALA A 242 5.95 5.33 -13.15
C ALA A 242 5.12 5.13 -14.43
N HIS A 243 5.63 5.59 -15.56
CA HIS A 243 4.90 5.65 -16.82
C HIS A 243 5.33 4.51 -17.77
N LYS A 244 4.33 3.76 -18.25
CA LYS A 244 4.51 2.79 -19.35
C LYS A 244 4.33 3.51 -20.68
N GLN A 245 5.30 3.35 -21.60
CA GLN A 245 5.17 3.80 -23.00
C GLN A 245 4.36 2.84 -23.84
#